data_d35279ddc20c355cebe7b464f712f4fd
#
_entry.id   d35279ddc20c355cebe7b464f712f4fd
#
_cell.length_a   1.000
_cell.length_b   1.000
_cell.length_c   1.000
_cell.angle_alpha   90.00
_cell.angle_beta   90.00
_cell.angle_gamma   90.00
#
_symmetry.space_group_name_H-M   'P 1'
#
loop_
_entity.id
_entity.type
_entity.pdbx_description
1 polymer ?
#
loop_
_entity_poly.entity_id
_entity_poly.type
_entity_poly.pdbx_seq_one_letter_code
_entity_poly.pdbx_strand_id
1 'polypeptide(L)'
;MVTGDSLSTGVSIAKEVGIIGNEGDASITSNELNKLSNEEVKKLIPRLRVVARALPEDKKRLVTLAKELNLVTGMTGDGVNDSIALKKADVSFAMGSGTEVAKEASDIVITDDNILSISKAILYGRTIFKNIRKFIIFQLTINLAATSLALIGPFIGVPSPITVIQMLWINMVMDTLAGLAFSYEVPKKEYMMEVPKKRDESIINRYMLNAVSYTHLRAHET
;
A
#
# COMPACT_ATOMS: atom_id res chain seq x y z
N MET A 1 4.33 -16.47 -8.58
CA MET A 1 5.75 -16.83 -8.70
C MET A 1 6.16 -16.73 -10.16
N VAL A 2 7.24 -16.02 -10.46
CA VAL A 2 7.77 -15.86 -11.83
C VAL A 2 9.23 -16.34 -11.79
N THR A 3 9.53 -17.46 -12.45
CA THR A 3 10.82 -18.14 -12.32
C THR A 3 11.42 -18.52 -13.67
N GLY A 4 12.74 -18.57 -13.74
CA GLY A 4 13.48 -19.13 -14.88
C GLY A 4 13.46 -20.66 -14.95
N ASP A 5 13.05 -21.33 -13.86
CA ASP A 5 13.01 -22.79 -13.74
C ASP A 5 11.96 -23.45 -14.63
N SER A 6 11.99 -24.80 -14.66
CA SER A 6 10.98 -25.58 -15.36
C SER A 6 9.58 -25.43 -14.73
N LEU A 7 8.53 -25.66 -15.51
CA LEU A 7 7.15 -25.58 -15.02
C LEU A 7 6.90 -26.57 -13.87
N SER A 8 7.44 -27.80 -13.97
CA SER A 8 7.30 -28.82 -12.94
C SER A 8 7.92 -28.37 -11.61
N THR A 9 9.14 -27.83 -11.67
CA THR A 9 9.86 -27.32 -10.50
C THR A 9 9.11 -26.14 -9.88
N GLY A 10 8.73 -25.15 -10.69
CA GLY A 10 7.99 -23.97 -10.23
C GLY A 10 6.65 -24.31 -9.60
N VAL A 11 5.89 -25.24 -10.17
CA VAL A 11 4.61 -25.71 -9.61
C VAL A 11 4.82 -26.49 -8.31
N SER A 12 5.85 -27.34 -8.22
CA SER A 12 6.16 -28.10 -6.99
C SER A 12 6.45 -27.15 -5.83
N ILE A 13 7.34 -26.19 -6.03
CA ILE A 13 7.68 -25.17 -5.01
C ILE A 13 6.45 -24.33 -4.67
N ALA A 14 5.68 -23.88 -5.67
CA ALA A 14 4.50 -23.06 -5.42
C ALA A 14 3.41 -23.78 -4.62
N LYS A 15 3.28 -25.10 -4.76
CA LYS A 15 2.41 -25.93 -3.92
C LYS A 15 2.95 -26.06 -2.49
N GLU A 16 4.24 -26.31 -2.33
CA GLU A 16 4.89 -26.45 -1.03
C GLU A 16 4.76 -25.18 -0.18
N VAL A 17 4.92 -24.00 -0.80
CA VAL A 17 4.78 -22.69 -0.11
C VAL A 17 3.36 -22.16 -0.08
N GLY A 18 2.35 -22.89 -0.58
CA GLY A 18 0.94 -22.52 -0.52
C GLY A 18 0.50 -21.41 -1.51
N ILE A 19 1.29 -21.14 -2.55
CA ILE A 19 0.91 -20.20 -3.64
C ILE A 19 -0.17 -20.82 -4.52
N ILE A 20 -0.11 -22.12 -4.77
CA ILE A 20 -1.13 -22.90 -5.46
C ILE A 20 -1.91 -23.69 -4.41
N GLY A 21 -3.23 -23.47 -4.34
CA GLY A 21 -4.09 -24.14 -3.36
C GLY A 21 -5.55 -24.21 -3.75
N ASN A 22 -5.96 -23.53 -4.81
CA ASN A 22 -7.36 -23.50 -5.25
C ASN A 22 -7.56 -24.20 -6.59
N GLU A 23 -8.75 -24.81 -6.77
CA GLU A 23 -9.21 -25.25 -8.09
C GLU A 23 -9.35 -24.01 -8.99
N GLY A 24 -8.63 -24.00 -10.12
CA GLY A 24 -8.62 -22.88 -11.05
C GLY A 24 -7.34 -22.01 -11.01
N ASP A 25 -6.41 -22.27 -10.10
CA ASP A 25 -5.09 -21.66 -10.14
C ASP A 25 -4.36 -22.07 -11.43
N ALA A 26 -3.83 -21.08 -12.14
CA ALA A 26 -3.17 -21.27 -13.43
C ALA A 26 -1.64 -21.22 -13.30
N SER A 27 -0.99 -22.10 -14.03
CA SER A 27 0.47 -22.13 -14.15
C SER A 27 0.82 -22.32 -15.64
N ILE A 28 1.63 -21.44 -16.17
CA ILE A 28 1.99 -21.43 -17.60
C ILE A 28 3.48 -21.21 -17.80
N THR A 29 3.94 -21.51 -18.99
CA THR A 29 5.29 -21.18 -19.44
C THR A 29 5.35 -19.81 -20.11
N SER A 30 6.58 -19.23 -20.23
CA SER A 30 6.84 -18.03 -21.03
C SER A 30 6.30 -18.16 -22.46
N ASN A 31 6.52 -19.30 -23.09
CA ASN A 31 6.04 -19.55 -24.45
C ASN A 31 4.52 -19.51 -24.58
N GLU A 32 3.80 -20.03 -23.59
CA GLU A 32 2.33 -19.96 -23.54
C GLU A 32 1.87 -18.54 -23.27
N LEU A 33 2.51 -17.84 -22.32
CA LEU A 33 2.23 -16.44 -22.01
C LEU A 33 2.38 -15.55 -23.25
N ASN A 34 3.40 -15.79 -24.08
CA ASN A 34 3.70 -14.97 -25.24
C ASN A 34 2.77 -15.25 -26.43
N LYS A 35 2.02 -16.36 -26.42
CA LYS A 35 0.94 -16.63 -27.39
C LYS A 35 -0.36 -15.90 -27.06
N LEU A 36 -0.53 -15.46 -25.82
CA LEU A 36 -1.73 -14.78 -25.38
C LEU A 36 -1.65 -13.28 -25.70
N SER A 37 -2.77 -12.72 -26.10
CA SER A 37 -2.96 -11.27 -26.22
C SER A 37 -2.95 -10.61 -24.83
N ASN A 38 -2.74 -9.30 -24.77
CA ASN A 38 -2.75 -8.57 -23.49
C ASN A 38 -4.09 -8.69 -22.75
N GLU A 39 -5.20 -8.71 -23.48
CA GLU A 39 -6.53 -8.86 -22.87
C GLU A 39 -6.76 -10.26 -22.29
N GLU A 40 -6.23 -11.29 -22.91
CA GLU A 40 -6.27 -12.65 -22.37
C GLU A 40 -5.39 -12.78 -21.12
N VAL A 41 -4.19 -12.19 -21.15
CA VAL A 41 -3.32 -12.16 -19.96
C VAL A 41 -3.97 -11.39 -18.81
N LYS A 42 -4.61 -10.26 -19.05
CA LYS A 42 -5.35 -9.51 -18.01
C LYS A 42 -6.44 -10.37 -17.35
N LYS A 43 -7.18 -11.16 -18.14
CA LYS A 43 -8.19 -12.10 -17.60
C LYS A 43 -7.56 -13.25 -16.80
N LEU A 44 -6.32 -13.61 -17.14
CA LEU A 44 -5.59 -14.69 -16.47
C LEU A 44 -4.94 -14.23 -15.15
N ILE A 45 -4.45 -12.99 -15.04
CA ILE A 45 -3.70 -12.46 -13.89
C ILE A 45 -4.33 -12.80 -12.53
N PRO A 46 -5.66 -12.69 -12.30
CA PRO A 46 -6.24 -12.97 -10.97
C PRO A 46 -6.03 -14.40 -10.48
N ARG A 47 -5.91 -15.36 -11.39
CA ARG A 47 -5.71 -16.78 -11.08
C ARG A 47 -4.32 -17.30 -11.45
N LEU A 48 -3.47 -16.48 -12.08
CA LEU A 48 -2.11 -16.86 -12.46
C LEU A 48 -1.22 -16.96 -11.22
N ARG A 49 -0.67 -18.14 -10.96
CA ARG A 49 0.18 -18.41 -9.81
C ARG A 49 1.64 -18.60 -10.17
N VAL A 50 1.91 -19.27 -11.30
CA VAL A 50 3.28 -19.56 -11.73
C VAL A 50 3.46 -19.20 -13.20
N VAL A 51 4.52 -18.48 -13.49
CA VAL A 51 5.07 -18.34 -14.85
C VAL A 51 6.48 -18.92 -14.83
N ALA A 52 6.68 -20.01 -15.57
CA ALA A 52 7.92 -20.74 -15.64
C ALA A 52 8.70 -20.39 -16.90
N ARG A 53 10.03 -20.57 -16.87
CA ARG A 53 10.94 -20.17 -17.93
C ARG A 53 10.76 -18.73 -18.37
N ALA A 54 10.46 -17.88 -17.39
CA ALA A 54 10.16 -16.48 -17.62
C ALA A 54 11.39 -15.70 -18.07
N LEU A 55 11.17 -14.87 -19.08
CA LEU A 55 12.13 -13.89 -19.57
C LEU A 55 11.95 -12.55 -18.85
N PRO A 56 12.94 -11.64 -18.85
CA PRO A 56 12.81 -10.30 -18.28
C PRO A 56 11.60 -9.51 -18.82
N GLU A 57 11.33 -9.66 -20.12
CA GLU A 57 10.19 -9.03 -20.79
C GLU A 57 8.85 -9.52 -20.24
N ASP A 58 8.74 -10.79 -19.87
CA ASP A 58 7.53 -11.36 -19.26
C ASP A 58 7.24 -10.72 -17.91
N LYS A 59 8.27 -10.56 -17.08
CA LYS A 59 8.15 -9.88 -15.77
C LYS A 59 7.65 -8.44 -15.95
N LYS A 60 8.26 -7.69 -16.86
CA LYS A 60 7.85 -6.33 -17.21
C LYS A 60 6.40 -6.29 -17.72
N ARG A 61 6.03 -7.21 -18.63
CA ARG A 61 4.68 -7.31 -19.21
C ARG A 61 3.64 -7.57 -18.13
N LEU A 62 3.88 -8.53 -17.24
CA LEU A 62 2.96 -8.88 -16.17
C LEU A 62 2.74 -7.71 -15.20
N VAL A 63 3.81 -7.03 -14.78
CA VAL A 63 3.71 -5.84 -13.92
C VAL A 63 2.90 -4.74 -14.61
N THR A 64 3.17 -4.48 -15.89
CA THR A 64 2.45 -3.45 -16.66
C THR A 64 0.95 -3.76 -16.75
N LEU A 65 0.59 -4.99 -17.13
CA LEU A 65 -0.81 -5.40 -17.28
C LEU A 65 -1.55 -5.44 -15.93
N ALA A 66 -0.88 -5.83 -14.84
CA ALA A 66 -1.46 -5.77 -13.49
C ALA A 66 -1.77 -4.32 -13.07
N LYS A 67 -0.90 -3.36 -13.41
CA LYS A 67 -1.14 -1.92 -13.18
C LYS A 67 -2.30 -1.39 -14.02
N GLU A 68 -2.45 -1.84 -15.26
CA GLU A 68 -3.60 -1.49 -16.11
C GLU A 68 -4.93 -2.04 -15.56
N LEU A 69 -4.88 -3.12 -14.78
CA LEU A 69 -6.02 -3.65 -14.02
C LEU A 69 -6.26 -2.88 -12.69
N ASN A 70 -5.58 -1.78 -12.47
CA ASN A 70 -5.64 -0.97 -11.25
C ASN A 70 -5.18 -1.70 -9.98
N LEU A 71 -4.34 -2.74 -10.13
CA LEU A 71 -3.75 -3.47 -9.02
C LEU A 71 -2.49 -2.76 -8.54
N VAL A 72 -2.25 -2.80 -7.23
CA VAL A 72 -0.98 -2.39 -6.63
C VAL A 72 -0.01 -3.56 -6.74
N THR A 73 1.11 -3.35 -7.42
CA THR A 73 2.08 -4.40 -7.72
C THR A 73 3.32 -4.30 -6.86
N GLY A 74 3.66 -5.39 -6.20
CA GLY A 74 4.97 -5.59 -5.57
C GLY A 74 5.86 -6.45 -6.46
N MET A 75 7.15 -6.13 -6.55
CA MET A 75 8.12 -6.90 -7.31
C MET A 75 9.35 -7.17 -6.45
N THR A 76 9.84 -8.41 -6.50
CA THR A 76 11.14 -8.78 -5.90
C THR A 76 12.10 -9.20 -7.01
N GLY A 77 13.36 -8.87 -6.87
CA GLY A 77 14.40 -9.27 -7.81
C GLY A 77 15.80 -9.12 -7.21
N ASP A 78 16.75 -9.84 -7.74
CA ASP A 78 18.15 -9.88 -7.30
C ASP A 78 19.16 -9.66 -8.44
N GLY A 79 18.70 -9.77 -9.69
CA GLY A 79 19.52 -9.69 -10.89
C GLY A 79 19.32 -8.45 -11.73
N VAL A 80 20.27 -8.19 -12.63
CA VAL A 80 20.20 -7.15 -13.64
C VAL A 80 18.94 -7.26 -14.51
N ASN A 81 18.53 -8.50 -14.79
CA ASN A 81 17.36 -8.83 -15.60
C ASN A 81 16.03 -8.37 -14.99
N ASP A 82 16.01 -8.13 -13.68
CA ASP A 82 14.83 -7.70 -12.95
C ASP A 82 14.67 -6.18 -12.88
N SER A 83 15.74 -5.43 -13.17
CA SER A 83 15.81 -3.98 -12.97
C SER A 83 14.66 -3.21 -13.65
N ILE A 84 14.28 -3.60 -14.88
CA ILE A 84 13.20 -2.96 -15.62
C ILE A 84 11.83 -3.25 -14.95
N ALA A 85 11.61 -4.46 -14.47
CA ALA A 85 10.37 -4.83 -13.78
C ALA A 85 10.29 -4.18 -12.39
N LEU A 86 11.42 -4.13 -11.66
CA LEU A 86 11.55 -3.42 -10.38
C LEU A 86 11.15 -1.96 -10.51
N LYS A 87 11.74 -1.23 -11.46
CA LYS A 87 11.39 0.19 -11.72
C LYS A 87 9.94 0.42 -12.12
N LYS A 88 9.26 -0.59 -12.67
CA LYS A 88 7.87 -0.47 -13.10
C LYS A 88 6.85 -0.83 -12.02
N ALA A 89 7.23 -1.60 -11.03
CA ALA A 89 6.37 -1.95 -9.91
C ALA A 89 5.93 -0.71 -9.11
N ASP A 90 4.92 -0.85 -8.27
CA ASP A 90 4.51 0.22 -7.36
C ASP A 90 5.36 0.23 -6.09
N VAL A 91 5.84 -0.95 -5.69
CA VAL A 91 6.84 -1.12 -4.64
C VAL A 91 7.79 -2.24 -5.06
N SER A 92 9.07 -1.99 -5.03
CA SER A 92 10.08 -2.96 -5.43
C SER A 92 11.07 -3.27 -4.31
N PHE A 93 11.47 -4.54 -4.25
CA PHE A 93 12.38 -5.06 -3.25
C PHE A 93 13.57 -5.73 -3.94
N ALA A 94 14.79 -5.30 -3.62
CA ALA A 94 16.00 -6.04 -3.98
C ALA A 94 16.53 -6.80 -2.77
N MET A 95 17.15 -7.96 -3.05
CA MET A 95 17.85 -8.70 -2.00
C MET A 95 19.21 -8.05 -1.72
N GLY A 96 19.70 -8.11 -0.48
CA GLY A 96 20.99 -7.56 -0.07
C GLY A 96 22.17 -8.20 -0.80
N SER A 97 22.08 -9.51 -1.10
CA SER A 97 23.01 -10.24 -1.94
C SER A 97 22.86 -9.99 -3.44
N GLY A 98 21.80 -9.25 -3.86
CA GLY A 98 21.55 -8.95 -5.25
C GLY A 98 22.57 -7.99 -5.87
N THR A 99 22.50 -7.86 -7.19
CA THR A 99 23.37 -6.95 -7.94
C THR A 99 23.11 -5.48 -7.60
N GLU A 100 24.14 -4.62 -7.69
CA GLU A 100 23.98 -3.18 -7.46
C GLU A 100 22.91 -2.57 -8.40
N VAL A 101 22.82 -3.05 -9.63
CA VAL A 101 21.79 -2.61 -10.60
C VAL A 101 20.37 -2.93 -10.10
N ALA A 102 20.15 -4.07 -9.47
CA ALA A 102 18.87 -4.43 -8.87
C ALA A 102 18.56 -3.55 -7.65
N LYS A 103 19.57 -3.30 -6.80
CA LYS A 103 19.44 -2.42 -5.62
C LYS A 103 19.10 -0.99 -6.01
N GLU A 104 19.81 -0.42 -6.99
CA GLU A 104 19.52 0.93 -7.51
C GLU A 104 18.16 1.05 -8.21
N ALA A 105 17.64 -0.08 -8.75
CA ALA A 105 16.34 -0.13 -9.41
C ALA A 105 15.18 -0.33 -8.42
N SER A 106 15.45 -0.66 -7.16
CA SER A 106 14.45 -0.98 -6.16
C SER A 106 14.18 0.17 -5.20
N ASP A 107 12.98 0.18 -4.59
CA ASP A 107 12.61 1.15 -3.55
C ASP A 107 13.15 0.75 -2.18
N ILE A 108 13.28 -0.56 -1.94
CA ILE A 108 13.68 -1.13 -0.63
C ILE A 108 14.71 -2.23 -0.86
N VAL A 109 15.79 -2.21 -0.09
CA VAL A 109 16.80 -3.29 -0.08
C VAL A 109 16.63 -4.13 1.19
N ILE A 110 16.48 -5.45 1.02
CA ILE A 110 16.34 -6.42 2.10
C ILE A 110 17.73 -6.95 2.48
N THR A 111 18.36 -6.34 3.45
CA THR A 111 19.75 -6.58 3.82
C THR A 111 20.03 -7.97 4.41
N ASP A 112 19.02 -8.60 4.98
CA ASP A 112 19.09 -9.95 5.58
C ASP A 112 18.67 -11.08 4.63
N ASP A 113 18.40 -10.77 3.37
CA ASP A 113 17.94 -11.68 2.31
C ASP A 113 16.74 -12.55 2.72
N ASN A 114 15.94 -12.08 3.67
CA ASN A 114 14.86 -12.85 4.25
C ASN A 114 13.51 -12.35 3.74
N ILE A 115 12.74 -13.21 3.08
CA ILE A 115 11.40 -12.90 2.58
C ILE A 115 10.42 -12.50 3.71
N LEU A 116 10.65 -12.95 4.94
CA LEU A 116 9.85 -12.51 6.10
C LEU A 116 10.03 -11.03 6.39
N SER A 117 11.17 -10.44 6.06
CA SER A 117 11.42 -9.00 6.20
C SER A 117 10.61 -8.20 5.19
N ILE A 118 10.35 -8.75 3.99
CA ILE A 118 9.37 -8.16 3.04
C ILE A 118 7.96 -8.15 3.67
N SER A 119 7.55 -9.26 4.26
CA SER A 119 6.24 -9.34 4.95
C SER A 119 6.13 -8.32 6.10
N LYS A 120 7.19 -8.15 6.88
CA LYS A 120 7.25 -7.12 7.92
C LYS A 120 7.17 -5.71 7.32
N ALA A 121 7.90 -5.42 6.25
CA ALA A 121 7.86 -4.13 5.57
C ALA A 121 6.43 -3.80 5.10
N ILE A 122 5.71 -4.78 4.53
CA ILE A 122 4.31 -4.63 4.14
C ILE A 122 3.42 -4.34 5.37
N LEU A 123 3.60 -5.06 6.46
CA LEU A 123 2.87 -4.84 7.71
C LEU A 123 3.09 -3.43 8.26
N TYR A 124 4.34 -2.98 8.30
CA TYR A 124 4.66 -1.60 8.73
C TYR A 124 4.07 -0.56 7.78
N GLY A 125 4.17 -0.75 6.47
CA GLY A 125 3.57 0.15 5.49
C GLY A 125 2.05 0.28 5.66
N ARG A 126 1.35 -0.84 5.89
CA ARG A 126 -0.09 -0.84 6.19
C ARG A 126 -0.41 -0.12 7.51
N THR A 127 0.44 -0.28 8.51
CA THR A 127 0.30 0.41 9.80
C THR A 127 0.47 1.92 9.64
N ILE A 128 1.54 2.35 8.96
CA ILE A 128 1.81 3.76 8.67
C ILE A 128 0.63 4.39 7.93
N PHE A 129 0.12 3.72 6.89
CA PHE A 129 -1.04 4.23 6.15
C PHE A 129 -2.27 4.44 7.04
N LYS A 130 -2.55 3.51 7.97
CA LYS A 130 -3.65 3.64 8.92
C LYS A 130 -3.41 4.79 9.90
N ASN A 131 -2.19 4.96 10.37
CA ASN A 131 -1.84 6.03 11.31
C ASN A 131 -1.96 7.41 10.63
N ILE A 132 -1.53 7.53 9.38
CA ILE A 132 -1.74 8.74 8.58
C ILE A 132 -3.25 9.04 8.47
N ARG A 133 -4.10 8.05 8.19
CA ARG A 133 -5.55 8.26 8.10
C ARG A 133 -6.16 8.71 9.42
N LYS A 134 -5.75 8.12 10.55
CA LYS A 134 -6.20 8.55 11.89
C LYS A 134 -5.77 9.99 12.18
N PHE A 135 -4.52 10.32 11.87
CA PHE A 135 -4.00 11.69 12.03
C PHE A 135 -4.80 12.69 11.19
N ILE A 136 -5.09 12.38 9.93
CA ILE A 136 -5.89 13.24 9.05
C ILE A 136 -7.30 13.43 9.61
N ILE A 137 -7.98 12.37 10.11
CA ILE A 137 -9.30 12.49 10.73
C ILE A 137 -9.23 13.45 11.93
N PHE A 138 -8.27 13.23 12.81
CA PHE A 138 -8.05 14.06 13.98
C PHE A 138 -7.85 15.53 13.60
N GLN A 139 -6.97 15.79 12.65
CA GLN A 139 -6.65 17.12 12.17
C GLN A 139 -7.86 17.82 11.52
N LEU A 140 -8.58 17.12 10.66
CA LEU A 140 -9.80 17.67 10.04
C LEU A 140 -10.88 17.98 11.09
N THR A 141 -11.04 17.12 12.09
CA THR A 141 -12.02 17.34 13.17
C THR A 141 -11.72 18.61 13.95
N ILE A 142 -10.46 18.81 14.35
CA ILE A 142 -10.05 19.99 15.12
C ILE A 142 -10.17 21.27 14.30
N ASN A 143 -9.69 21.24 13.04
CA ASN A 143 -9.77 22.41 12.16
C ASN A 143 -11.22 22.78 11.83
N LEU A 144 -12.09 21.78 11.63
CA LEU A 144 -13.51 22.03 11.41
C LEU A 144 -14.17 22.64 12.65
N ALA A 145 -13.88 22.12 13.84
CA ALA A 145 -14.39 22.63 15.11
C ALA A 145 -13.93 24.08 15.35
N ALA A 146 -12.63 24.36 15.17
CA ALA A 146 -12.07 25.69 15.33
C ALA A 146 -12.66 26.71 14.34
N THR A 147 -12.81 26.31 13.07
CA THR A 147 -13.43 27.16 12.03
C THR A 147 -14.90 27.42 12.34
N SER A 148 -15.64 26.39 12.75
CA SER A 148 -17.05 26.55 13.13
C SER A 148 -17.21 27.47 14.34
N LEU A 149 -16.34 27.36 15.35
CA LEU A 149 -16.36 28.22 16.53
C LEU A 149 -16.05 29.68 16.14
N ALA A 150 -15.06 29.90 15.29
CA ALA A 150 -14.71 31.23 14.80
C ALA A 150 -15.83 31.86 13.94
N LEU A 151 -16.58 31.05 13.18
CA LEU A 151 -17.68 31.51 12.36
C LEU A 151 -18.95 31.81 13.18
N ILE A 152 -19.32 30.92 14.11
CA ILE A 152 -20.56 31.01 14.88
C ILE A 152 -20.42 31.99 16.06
N GLY A 153 -19.24 32.11 16.66
CA GLY A 153 -18.98 32.90 17.85
C GLY A 153 -19.55 34.34 17.79
N PRO A 154 -19.28 35.11 16.74
CA PRO A 154 -19.81 36.46 16.62
C PRO A 154 -21.35 36.53 16.63
N PHE A 155 -22.08 35.53 16.11
CA PHE A 155 -23.54 35.49 16.09
C PHE A 155 -24.16 35.23 17.44
N ILE A 156 -23.41 34.61 18.38
CA ILE A 156 -23.85 34.34 19.76
C ILE A 156 -23.29 35.37 20.76
N GLY A 157 -22.74 36.46 20.27
CA GLY A 157 -22.24 37.56 21.09
C GLY A 157 -20.80 37.41 21.61
N VAL A 158 -20.03 36.48 21.08
CA VAL A 158 -18.59 36.31 21.35
C VAL A 158 -17.78 36.79 20.15
N PRO A 159 -17.30 38.04 20.15
CA PRO A 159 -16.72 38.66 18.94
C PRO A 159 -15.45 38.00 18.44
N SER A 160 -14.69 37.34 19.31
CA SER A 160 -13.42 36.68 18.96
C SER A 160 -13.19 35.45 19.85
N PRO A 161 -13.89 34.33 19.57
CA PRO A 161 -13.81 33.16 20.43
C PRO A 161 -12.43 32.49 20.42
N ILE A 162 -11.69 32.61 19.32
CA ILE A 162 -10.31 32.14 19.18
C ILE A 162 -9.51 33.18 18.40
N THR A 163 -8.37 33.61 18.93
CA THR A 163 -7.45 34.50 18.22
C THR A 163 -6.58 33.71 17.26
N VAL A 164 -6.06 34.39 16.22
CA VAL A 164 -5.14 33.76 15.23
C VAL A 164 -3.91 33.14 15.94
N ILE A 165 -3.36 33.82 16.95
CA ILE A 165 -2.20 33.32 17.72
C ILE A 165 -2.55 32.05 18.46
N GLN A 166 -3.72 31.98 19.10
CA GLN A 166 -4.17 30.75 19.78
C GLN A 166 -4.38 29.60 18.78
N MET A 167 -4.94 29.87 17.61
CA MET A 167 -5.14 28.88 16.57
C MET A 167 -3.78 28.33 16.06
N LEU A 168 -2.81 29.19 15.82
CA LEU A 168 -1.45 28.78 15.44
C LEU A 168 -0.78 27.93 16.53
N TRP A 169 -0.94 28.32 17.80
CA TRP A 169 -0.41 27.55 18.93
C TRP A 169 -1.04 26.17 19.03
N ILE A 170 -2.38 26.11 18.94
CA ILE A 170 -3.12 24.84 18.98
C ILE A 170 -2.63 23.93 17.85
N ASN A 171 -2.57 24.41 16.62
CA ASN A 171 -2.12 23.61 15.48
C ASN A 171 -0.67 23.15 15.69
N MET A 172 0.26 24.01 16.05
CA MET A 172 1.66 23.64 16.24
C MET A 172 1.85 22.57 17.32
N VAL A 173 1.22 22.75 18.50
CA VAL A 173 1.34 21.80 19.61
C VAL A 173 0.62 20.50 19.32
N MET A 174 -0.61 20.57 18.77
CA MET A 174 -1.42 19.43 18.46
C MET A 174 -0.81 18.59 17.32
N ASP A 175 -0.32 19.21 16.26
CA ASP A 175 0.30 18.51 15.13
C ASP A 175 1.55 17.77 15.59
N THR A 176 2.37 18.38 16.42
CA THR A 176 3.58 17.76 16.93
C THR A 176 3.26 16.59 17.88
N LEU A 177 2.40 16.80 18.88
CA LEU A 177 2.09 15.76 19.87
C LEU A 177 1.25 14.65 19.28
N ALA A 178 0.24 14.96 18.48
CA ALA A 178 -0.59 13.96 17.84
C ALA A 178 0.19 13.17 16.79
N GLY A 179 1.01 13.84 15.97
CA GLY A 179 1.89 13.17 15.01
C GLY A 179 2.82 12.18 15.71
N LEU A 180 3.42 12.59 16.83
CA LEU A 180 4.26 11.71 17.65
C LEU A 180 3.45 10.53 18.22
N ALA A 181 2.29 10.77 18.81
CA ALA A 181 1.44 9.74 19.40
C ALA A 181 1.01 8.69 18.35
N PHE A 182 0.56 9.13 17.17
CA PHE A 182 0.17 8.20 16.09
C PHE A 182 1.35 7.46 15.48
N SER A 183 2.57 8.02 15.51
CA SER A 183 3.77 7.35 14.98
C SER A 183 4.21 6.16 15.82
N TYR A 184 3.89 6.14 17.11
CA TYR A 184 4.23 5.05 18.03
C TYR A 184 3.23 3.89 18.04
N GLU A 185 2.19 3.91 17.21
CA GLU A 185 1.21 2.81 17.20
C GLU A 185 1.82 1.52 16.67
N VAL A 186 1.72 0.47 17.49
CA VAL A 186 2.32 -0.84 17.20
C VAL A 186 1.61 -1.53 16.04
N PRO A 187 2.36 -2.15 15.10
CA PRO A 187 1.79 -2.92 14.02
C PRO A 187 0.95 -4.09 14.52
N LYS A 188 -0.28 -4.21 14.01
CA LYS A 188 -1.19 -5.31 14.34
C LYS A 188 -1.20 -6.35 13.22
N LYS A 189 -1.00 -7.62 13.56
CA LYS A 189 -1.01 -8.74 12.59
C LYS A 189 -2.32 -8.81 11.77
N GLU A 190 -3.43 -8.36 12.35
CA GLU A 190 -4.74 -8.30 11.70
C GLU A 190 -4.71 -7.45 10.41
N TYR A 191 -3.84 -6.45 10.33
CA TYR A 191 -3.70 -5.62 9.13
C TYR A 191 -3.23 -6.39 7.89
N MET A 192 -2.57 -7.54 8.08
CA MET A 192 -2.18 -8.42 6.98
C MET A 192 -3.35 -9.22 6.41
N MET A 193 -4.43 -9.40 7.19
CA MET A 193 -5.64 -10.10 6.75
C MET A 193 -6.60 -9.20 5.98
N GLU A 194 -6.38 -7.88 5.99
CA GLU A 194 -7.22 -6.95 5.26
C GLU A 194 -7.00 -7.03 3.75
N VAL A 195 -8.07 -6.82 3.01
CA VAL A 195 -8.02 -6.75 1.55
C VAL A 195 -7.05 -5.64 1.12
N PRO A 196 -6.19 -5.89 0.13
CA PRO A 196 -5.29 -4.87 -0.41
C PRO A 196 -6.05 -3.62 -0.87
N LYS A 197 -5.48 -2.45 -0.62
CA LYS A 197 -6.04 -1.18 -1.06
C LYS A 197 -5.94 -1.06 -2.58
N LYS A 198 -6.96 -0.47 -3.19
CA LYS A 198 -6.92 -0.15 -4.61
C LYS A 198 -5.99 1.04 -4.85
N ARG A 199 -5.41 1.11 -6.05
CA ARG A 199 -4.47 2.17 -6.42
C ARG A 199 -5.10 3.56 -6.39
N ASP A 200 -6.37 3.66 -6.76
CA ASP A 200 -7.18 4.88 -6.81
C ASP A 200 -8.02 5.12 -5.54
N GLU A 201 -7.80 4.32 -4.47
CA GLU A 201 -8.52 4.52 -3.22
C GLU A 201 -8.10 5.84 -2.57
N SER A 202 -9.06 6.76 -2.42
CA SER A 202 -8.82 8.02 -1.74
C SER A 202 -8.37 7.80 -0.29
N ILE A 203 -7.42 8.62 0.16
CA ILE A 203 -7.02 8.66 1.58
C ILE A 203 -8.23 9.03 2.43
N ILE A 204 -9.00 10.03 1.99
CA ILE A 204 -10.24 10.46 2.63
C ILE A 204 -11.40 9.67 2.02
N ASN A 205 -12.10 8.90 2.83
CA ASN A 205 -13.27 8.15 2.42
C ASN A 205 -14.54 8.65 3.14
N ARG A 206 -15.73 8.19 2.69
CA ARG A 206 -17.01 8.56 3.29
C ARG A 206 -17.10 8.25 4.79
N TYR A 207 -16.45 7.17 5.24
CA TYR A 207 -16.40 6.85 6.67
C TYR A 207 -15.67 7.94 7.46
N MET A 208 -14.56 8.45 6.95
CA MET A 208 -13.81 9.54 7.59
C MET A 208 -14.62 10.83 7.64
N LEU A 209 -15.30 11.17 6.56
CA LEU A 209 -16.20 12.35 6.52
C LEU A 209 -17.34 12.19 7.52
N ASN A 210 -17.96 11.03 7.58
CA ASN A 210 -19.02 10.75 8.55
C ASN A 210 -18.49 10.79 10.01
N ALA A 211 -17.28 10.24 10.26
CA ALA A 211 -16.67 10.28 11.59
C ALA A 211 -16.40 11.72 12.05
N VAL A 212 -15.86 12.57 11.17
CA VAL A 212 -15.64 14.00 11.43
C VAL A 212 -16.96 14.71 11.70
N SER A 213 -17.97 14.48 10.85
CA SER A 213 -19.31 15.09 11.00
C SER A 213 -20.01 14.62 12.30
N TYR A 214 -19.96 13.32 12.61
CA TYR A 214 -20.57 12.76 13.80
C TYR A 214 -19.93 13.27 15.09
N THR A 215 -18.59 13.33 15.13
CA THR A 215 -17.86 13.87 16.29
C THR A 215 -18.21 15.33 16.54
N HIS A 216 -18.39 16.09 15.47
CA HIS A 216 -18.78 17.49 15.55
C HIS A 216 -20.20 17.68 16.07
N LEU A 217 -21.17 16.86 15.60
CA LEU A 217 -22.58 16.94 16.03
C LEU A 217 -22.76 16.47 17.49
N ARG A 218 -22.06 15.43 17.91
CA ARG A 218 -22.19 14.89 19.28
C ARG A 218 -21.52 15.77 20.34
N ALA A 219 -20.54 16.58 19.98
CA ALA A 219 -19.95 17.56 20.88
C ALA A 219 -20.95 18.65 21.30
N HIS A 220 -22.09 18.79 20.61
CA HIS A 220 -23.16 19.72 20.96
C HIS A 220 -24.25 19.10 21.87
N GLU A 221 -24.24 17.78 22.10
CA GLU A 221 -25.23 17.09 22.97
C GLU A 221 -24.75 16.88 24.40
N THR A 222 -23.50 17.20 24.71
CA THR A 222 -22.91 17.15 26.06
C THR A 222 -22.51 18.53 26.55
#